data_867fe2a1c411dfdd90e1600a7db832bc
#
_entry.id   867fe2a1c411dfdd90e1600a7db832bc
#
_cell.length_a   1.000
_cell.length_b   1.000
_cell.length_c   1.000
_cell.angle_alpha   90.00
_cell.angle_beta   90.00
_cell.angle_gamma   90.00
#
_symmetry.space_group_name_H-M   'P 1'
#
loop_
_entity.id
_entity.type
_entity.pdbx_description
1 polymer ?
#
loop_
_entity_poly.entity_id
_entity_poly.type
_entity_poly.pdbx_seq_one_letter_code
_entity_poly.pdbx_strand_id
1 'polypeptide(L)' 'MNKLKLEDINSFANNKGINLNDNELLFTYEFIKKNWSSILGNPKLFNIDRYISNYTTDNFIKIKRVYKEYLNKYSNYL' A
#
# COMPACT_ATOMS: atom_id res chain seq x y z
N MET A 1 -8.84 -4.35 11.21
CA MET A 1 -9.04 -3.79 9.85
C MET A 1 -10.44 -3.24 9.60
N ASN A 2 -11.42 -3.65 10.38
CA ASN A 2 -12.80 -3.17 10.20
C ASN A 2 -12.97 -1.67 10.45
N LYS A 3 -12.00 -1.04 11.09
CA LYS A 3 -12.04 0.38 11.42
C LYS A 3 -11.11 1.24 10.58
N LEU A 4 -10.56 0.66 9.51
CA LEU A 4 -9.69 1.41 8.62
C LEU A 4 -10.49 2.49 7.89
N LYS A 5 -9.96 3.71 7.85
CA LYS A 5 -10.59 4.86 7.21
C LYS A 5 -9.66 5.44 6.15
N LEU A 6 -10.23 6.20 5.22
CA LEU A 6 -9.45 6.93 4.23
C LEU A 6 -8.39 7.82 4.88
N GLU A 7 -8.76 8.46 5.98
CA GLU A 7 -7.86 9.34 6.72
C GLU A 7 -6.62 8.61 7.22
N ASP A 8 -6.79 7.36 7.62
CA ASP A 8 -5.67 6.55 8.13
C ASP A 8 -4.66 6.28 7.02
N ILE A 9 -5.15 5.97 5.82
CA ILE A 9 -4.29 5.75 4.66
C ILE A 9 -3.56 7.04 4.30
N ASN A 10 -4.29 8.15 4.27
CA ASN A 10 -3.71 9.44 3.91
C ASN A 10 -2.64 9.87 4.90
N SER A 11 -2.90 9.71 6.20
CA SER A 11 -1.93 10.04 7.24
C SER A 11 -0.68 9.19 7.15
N PHE A 12 -0.85 7.90 6.91
CA PHE A 12 0.28 6.98 6.75
C PHE A 12 1.13 7.40 5.54
N ALA A 13 0.48 7.68 4.42
CA ALA A 13 1.17 8.08 3.20
C ALA A 13 1.94 9.39 3.43
N ASN A 14 1.31 10.38 4.06
CA ASN A 14 1.96 11.65 4.34
C ASN A 14 3.18 11.48 5.24
N ASN A 15 3.12 10.60 6.22
CA ASN A 15 4.26 10.30 7.09
C ASN A 15 5.43 9.70 6.31
N LYS A 16 5.15 9.05 5.20
CA LYS A 16 6.18 8.47 4.33
C LYS A 16 6.57 9.39 3.17
N GLY A 17 6.07 10.63 3.18
CA GLY A 17 6.37 11.59 2.12
C GLY A 17 5.62 11.35 0.83
N ILE A 18 4.49 10.66 0.89
CA ILE A 18 3.67 10.35 -0.28
C ILE A 18 2.40 11.18 -0.25
N ASN A 19 2.18 11.96 -1.31
CA ASN A 19 0.97 12.77 -1.48
C ASN A 19 0.06 12.11 -2.50
N LEU A 20 -0.89 11.30 -2.02
CA LEU A 20 -1.84 10.63 -2.89
C LEU A 20 -2.94 11.60 -3.32
N ASN A 21 -3.30 11.58 -4.62
CA ASN A 21 -4.48 12.31 -5.06
C ASN A 21 -5.73 11.52 -4.64
N ASP A 22 -6.91 12.11 -4.86
CA ASP A 22 -8.17 11.51 -4.39
C ASP A 22 -8.40 10.13 -4.98
N ASN A 23 -8.11 9.95 -6.26
CA ASN A 23 -8.29 8.67 -6.93
C ASN A 23 -7.32 7.62 -6.40
N GLU A 24 -6.07 8.00 -6.20
CA GLU A 24 -5.05 7.10 -5.65
C GLU A 24 -5.40 6.70 -4.22
N LEU A 25 -5.85 7.66 -3.42
CA LEU A 25 -6.22 7.40 -2.03
C LEU A 25 -7.38 6.42 -1.94
N LEU A 26 -8.43 6.64 -2.73
CA LEU A 26 -9.58 5.76 -2.74
C LEU A 26 -9.20 4.36 -3.23
N PHE A 27 -8.40 4.28 -4.28
CA PHE A 27 -7.94 3.00 -4.80
C PHE A 27 -7.15 2.24 -3.74
N THR A 28 -6.22 2.92 -3.07
CA THR A 28 -5.38 2.30 -2.04
C THR A 28 -6.23 1.78 -0.88
N TYR A 29 -7.19 2.58 -0.44
CA TYR A 29 -8.08 2.21 0.63
C TYR A 29 -8.86 0.92 0.30
N GLU A 30 -9.50 0.90 -0.87
CA GLU A 30 -10.27 -0.26 -1.29
C GLU A 30 -9.39 -1.48 -1.51
N PHE A 31 -8.21 -1.26 -2.05
CA PHE A 31 -7.25 -2.33 -2.29
C PHE A 31 -6.83 -3.01 -0.98
N ILE A 32 -6.45 -2.21 0.00
CA ILE A 32 -6.04 -2.75 1.31
C ILE A 32 -7.20 -3.48 1.97
N LYS A 33 -8.37 -2.89 1.91
CA LYS A 33 -9.57 -3.47 2.52
C LYS A 33 -9.91 -4.83 1.94
N LYS A 34 -9.75 -5.00 0.63
CA LYS A 34 -10.08 -6.25 -0.05
C LYS A 34 -8.97 -7.29 0.03
N ASN A 35 -7.71 -6.88 0.04
CA ASN A 35 -6.60 -7.79 -0.16
C ASN A 35 -5.69 -7.95 1.05
N TRP A 36 -6.00 -7.29 2.16
CA TRP A 36 -5.12 -7.29 3.32
C TRP A 36 -4.80 -8.70 3.81
N SER A 37 -5.81 -9.55 3.92
CA SER A 37 -5.62 -10.93 4.39
C SER A 37 -4.71 -11.72 3.44
N SER A 38 -4.90 -11.53 2.14
CA SER A 38 -4.08 -12.21 1.13
C SER A 38 -2.63 -11.75 1.18
N ILE A 39 -2.43 -10.44 1.38
CA ILE A 39 -1.08 -9.87 1.46
C ILE A 39 -0.36 -10.40 2.69
N LEU A 40 -1.03 -10.43 3.84
CA LEU A 40 -0.43 -10.93 5.07
C LEU A 40 -0.15 -12.42 5.01
N GLY A 41 -1.03 -13.18 4.34
CA GLY A 41 -0.87 -14.62 4.23
C GLY A 41 0.27 -15.04 3.30
N ASN A 42 0.40 -14.34 2.17
CA ASN A 42 1.40 -14.68 1.14
C ASN A 42 2.00 -13.44 0.52
N PRO A 43 2.78 -12.66 1.27
CA PRO A 43 3.32 -11.40 0.76
C PRO A 43 4.22 -11.57 -0.47
N LYS A 44 4.88 -12.73 -0.61
CA LYS A 44 5.78 -12.97 -1.74
C LYS A 44 5.04 -13.23 -3.04
N LEU A 45 3.78 -13.64 -2.98
CA LEU A 45 2.96 -13.89 -4.17
C LEU A 45 2.29 -12.63 -4.69
N PHE A 46 2.30 -11.56 -3.90
CA PHE A 46 1.69 -10.31 -4.29
C PHE A 46 2.64 -9.52 -5.19
N ASN A 47 2.14 -9.09 -6.34
CA ASN A 47 2.91 -8.30 -7.29
C ASN A 47 2.36 -6.88 -7.39
N ILE A 48 3.02 -5.95 -6.74
CA ILE A 48 2.59 -4.55 -6.72
C ILE A 48 2.73 -3.89 -8.10
N ASP A 49 3.59 -4.39 -8.96
CA ASP A 49 3.79 -3.82 -10.30
C ASP A 49 2.53 -3.89 -11.17
N ARG A 50 1.59 -4.76 -10.83
CA ARG A 50 0.31 -4.85 -11.54
C ARG A 50 -0.53 -3.60 -11.37
N TYR A 51 -0.22 -2.76 -10.40
CA TYR A 51 -1.02 -1.59 -10.05
C TYR A 51 -0.36 -0.28 -10.42
N ILE A 52 0.72 -0.34 -11.21
CA ILE A 52 1.47 0.85 -11.60
C ILE A 52 0.59 1.90 -12.32
N SER A 53 -0.38 1.45 -13.09
CA SER A 53 -1.26 2.35 -13.83
C SER A 53 -2.27 3.09 -12.96
N ASN A 54 -2.42 2.68 -11.69
CA ASN A 54 -3.34 3.30 -10.77
C ASN A 54 -2.74 4.49 -10.02
N TYR A 55 -1.45 4.76 -10.23
CA TYR A 55 -0.72 5.81 -9.53
C TYR A 55 0.09 6.65 -10.50
N THR A 56 0.44 7.87 -10.08
CA THR A 56 1.45 8.65 -10.79
C THR A 56 2.79 7.94 -10.64
N THR A 57 3.70 8.19 -11.57
CA THR A 57 5.02 7.55 -11.53
C THR A 57 5.75 7.81 -10.22
N ASP A 58 5.76 9.09 -9.77
CA ASP A 58 6.42 9.46 -8.53
C ASP A 58 5.81 8.74 -7.32
N ASN A 59 4.49 8.73 -7.24
CA ASN A 59 3.81 8.08 -6.12
C ASN A 59 4.00 6.57 -6.14
N PHE A 60 3.98 5.96 -7.33
CA PHE A 60 4.21 4.53 -7.44
C PHE A 60 5.60 4.14 -6.94
N ILE A 61 6.63 4.89 -7.31
CA ILE A 61 7.99 4.63 -6.86
C ILE A 61 8.07 4.67 -5.33
N LYS A 62 7.45 5.66 -4.72
CA LYS A 62 7.44 5.82 -3.26
C LYS A 62 6.65 4.70 -2.58
N ILE A 63 5.50 4.34 -3.14
CA ILE A 63 4.66 3.27 -2.61
C ILE A 63 5.41 1.93 -2.69
N LYS A 64 6.07 1.67 -3.80
CA LYS A 64 6.84 0.44 -3.97
C LYS A 64 7.97 0.35 -2.95
N ARG A 65 8.62 1.48 -2.65
CA ARG A 65 9.67 1.52 -1.62
C ARG A 65 9.12 1.16 -0.25
N VAL A 66 7.99 1.77 0.12
CA VAL A 66 7.34 1.49 1.40
C VAL A 66 6.92 0.03 1.48
N TYR A 67 6.37 -0.50 0.39
CA TYR A 67 5.95 -1.89 0.33
C TYR A 67 7.14 -2.83 0.53
N LYS A 68 8.27 -2.54 -0.09
CA LYS A 68 9.47 -3.36 0.08
C LYS A 68 10.01 -3.32 1.51
N GLU A 69 9.99 -2.14 2.13
CA GLU A 69 10.38 -2.00 3.53
C GLU A 69 9.49 -2.84 4.43
N TYR A 70 8.19 -2.82 4.16
CA TYR A 70 7.21 -3.58 4.90
C TYR A 70 7.49 -5.09 4.76
N LEU A 71 7.73 -5.56 3.55
CA LEU A 71 8.04 -6.96 3.31
C LEU A 71 9.30 -7.39 4.05
N ASN A 72 10.35 -6.58 4.00
CA ASN A 72 11.61 -6.90 4.70
C ASN A 72 11.39 -7.01 6.20
N LYS A 73 10.60 -6.10 6.75
CA LYS A 73 10.32 -6.09 8.18
C LYS A 73 9.56 -7.34 8.60
N TYR A 74 8.55 -7.73 7.84
CA TYR A 74 7.70 -8.86 8.20
C TYR A 74 8.25 -10.21 7.76
N SER A 75 9.10 -10.26 6.74
CA SER A 75 9.72 -11.51 6.34
C SER A 75 10.65 -12.08 7.41
N ASN A 76 11.15 -11.22 8.29
CA ASN A 76 11.99 -11.66 9.40
C ASN A 76 11.21 -12.40 10.48
N TYR A 77 9.88 -12.31 10.46
CA TYR A 77 9.03 -12.99 11.42
C TYR A 77 8.38 -14.25 10.83
N LEU A 78 8.60 -14.49 9.57
CA LEU A 78 8.12 -15.68 8.89
C LEU A 78 9.27 -16.67 8.75
#